data_83f25af0f7da32f8fbe03011b1fb9385
#
_entry.id   83f25af0f7da32f8fbe03011b1fb9385
#
_cell.length_a   1.000
_cell.length_b   1.000
_cell.length_c   1.000
_cell.angle_alpha   90.00
_cell.angle_beta   90.00
_cell.angle_gamma   90.00
#
_symmetry.space_group_name_H-M   'P 1'
#
loop_
_entity.id
_entity.type
_entity.pdbx_description
1 polymer ?
#
loop_
_entity_poly.entity_id
_entity_poly.type
_entity_poly.pdbx_seq_one_letter_code
_entity_poly.pdbx_strand_id
1 'polypeptide(L)'
;MHKNDRLRPWETALLAAVCVTLLTGVWAQGRQSALADKVVRLHVIAASDSAEDQRVKLEVRDALLAYLTPRLEAASGAQDAAAVIAAASGELQRIAETASGGSARVELGRETYPTREYETFSLPAGVYTSLRIMLGAGSGRNWWCVVYPPLCTSGVETAQEAAVLSDDDVKLITEDGEGYVCLLYTSPSP
;
A
#
# COMPACT_ATOMS: atom_id res chain seq x y z
N MET A 1 4.32 -55.66 -21.65
CA MET A 1 3.14 -54.95 -22.17
C MET A 1 3.09 -53.58 -21.55
N HIS A 2 3.62 -52.56 -22.25
CA HIS A 2 3.48 -51.16 -21.81
C HIS A 2 2.08 -50.69 -22.23
N LYS A 3 1.20 -50.58 -21.27
CA LYS A 3 -0.11 -49.95 -21.45
C LYS A 3 0.17 -48.46 -21.73
N ASN A 4 -0.05 -48.00 -22.95
CA ASN A 4 -0.02 -46.59 -23.31
C ASN A 4 -1.18 -45.88 -22.59
N ASP A 5 -0.94 -45.45 -21.36
CA ASP A 5 -1.89 -44.59 -20.62
C ASP A 5 -1.90 -43.19 -21.27
N ARG A 6 -2.57 -43.08 -22.43
CA ARG A 6 -2.88 -41.78 -23.01
C ARG A 6 -4.01 -41.18 -22.18
N LEU A 7 -3.75 -39.97 -21.65
CA LEU A 7 -4.77 -39.18 -20.98
C LEU A 7 -6.01 -39.05 -21.87
N ARG A 8 -7.18 -39.13 -21.25
CA ARG A 8 -8.46 -38.94 -21.96
C ARG A 8 -8.58 -37.43 -22.33
N PRO A 9 -9.28 -37.06 -23.39
CA PRO A 9 -9.42 -35.68 -23.82
C PRO A 9 -9.89 -34.71 -22.72
N TRP A 10 -10.79 -35.17 -21.84
CA TRP A 10 -11.25 -34.36 -20.71
C TRP A 10 -10.18 -34.17 -19.62
N GLU A 11 -9.29 -35.17 -19.42
CA GLU A 11 -8.17 -35.05 -18.47
C GLU A 11 -7.14 -34.05 -18.94
N THR A 12 -6.85 -34.08 -20.25
CA THR A 12 -5.97 -33.05 -20.86
C THR A 12 -6.58 -31.67 -20.81
N ALA A 13 -7.89 -31.53 -21.04
CA ALA A 13 -8.59 -30.27 -20.93
C ALA A 13 -8.59 -29.73 -19.49
N LEU A 14 -8.80 -30.60 -18.49
CA LEU A 14 -8.74 -30.23 -17.08
C LEU A 14 -7.35 -29.76 -16.67
N LEU A 15 -6.30 -30.52 -17.05
CA LEU A 15 -4.91 -30.14 -16.79
C LEU A 15 -4.57 -28.81 -17.45
N ALA A 16 -4.97 -28.60 -18.68
CA ALA A 16 -4.75 -27.33 -19.37
C ALA A 16 -5.46 -26.17 -18.66
N ALA A 17 -6.72 -26.36 -18.23
CA ALA A 17 -7.44 -25.34 -17.47
C ALA A 17 -6.75 -24.98 -16.14
N VAL A 18 -6.29 -25.99 -15.40
CA VAL A 18 -5.53 -25.79 -14.15
C VAL A 18 -4.22 -25.04 -14.44
N CYS A 19 -3.47 -25.43 -15.47
CA CYS A 19 -2.24 -24.73 -15.85
C CYS A 19 -2.49 -23.26 -16.19
N VAL A 20 -3.52 -22.97 -17.00
CA VAL A 20 -3.88 -21.59 -17.36
C VAL A 20 -4.24 -20.79 -16.10
N THR A 21 -5.06 -21.35 -15.20
CA THR A 21 -5.46 -20.69 -13.96
C THR A 21 -4.25 -20.38 -13.07
N LEU A 22 -3.32 -21.34 -12.93
CA LEU A 22 -2.12 -21.14 -12.13
C LEU A 22 -1.19 -20.08 -12.75
N LEU A 23 -0.98 -20.12 -14.06
CA LEU A 23 -0.13 -19.15 -14.76
C LEU A 23 -0.71 -17.74 -14.69
N THR A 24 -2.03 -17.57 -14.87
CA THR A 24 -2.69 -16.26 -14.74
C THR A 24 -2.64 -15.76 -13.29
N GLY A 25 -2.80 -16.64 -12.30
CA GLY A 25 -2.68 -16.28 -10.89
C GLY A 25 -1.27 -15.79 -10.53
N VAL A 26 -0.24 -16.51 -10.95
CA VAL A 26 1.18 -16.12 -10.72
C VAL A 26 1.50 -14.79 -11.42
N TRP A 27 1.02 -14.62 -12.65
CA TRP A 27 1.22 -13.38 -13.40
C TRP A 27 0.55 -12.18 -12.71
N ALA A 28 -0.71 -12.31 -12.28
CA ALA A 28 -1.45 -11.26 -11.58
C ALA A 28 -0.77 -10.88 -10.24
N GLN A 29 -0.33 -11.89 -9.47
CA GLN A 29 0.39 -11.67 -8.22
C GLN A 29 1.73 -10.96 -8.45
N GLY A 30 2.44 -11.30 -9.53
CA GLY A 30 3.68 -10.62 -9.92
C GLY A 30 3.46 -9.13 -10.21
N ARG A 31 2.38 -8.78 -10.90
CA ARG A 31 2.00 -7.38 -11.17
C ARG A 31 1.69 -6.60 -9.89
N GLN A 32 0.91 -7.19 -8.97
CA GLN A 32 0.60 -6.57 -7.69
C GLN A 32 1.85 -6.34 -6.84
N SER A 33 2.76 -7.30 -6.78
CA SER A 33 4.03 -7.17 -6.05
C SER A 33 4.92 -6.09 -6.66
N ALA A 34 5.00 -6.01 -7.98
CA ALA A 34 5.78 -4.99 -8.67
C ALA A 34 5.26 -3.57 -8.39
N LEU A 35 3.94 -3.39 -8.30
CA LEU A 35 3.33 -2.12 -7.90
C LEU A 35 3.63 -1.82 -6.42
N ALA A 36 3.49 -2.82 -5.54
CA ALA A 36 3.74 -2.64 -4.11
C ALA A 36 5.19 -2.20 -3.80
N ASP A 37 6.15 -2.62 -4.61
CA ASP A 37 7.55 -2.24 -4.46
C ASP A 37 7.87 -0.82 -4.97
N LYS A 38 6.93 -0.18 -5.69
CA LYS A 38 7.04 1.22 -6.14
C LYS A 38 6.44 2.24 -5.18
N VAL A 39 5.78 1.76 -4.12
CA VAL A 39 4.95 2.58 -3.23
C VAL A 39 5.45 2.49 -1.80
N VAL A 40 5.52 3.63 -1.10
CA VAL A 40 5.66 3.68 0.36
C VAL A 40 4.36 4.18 0.95
N ARG A 41 3.77 3.41 1.86
CA ARG A 41 2.51 3.75 2.52
C ARG A 41 2.75 4.46 3.84
N LEU A 42 1.76 5.27 4.26
CA LEU A 42 1.71 5.88 5.58
C LEU A 42 0.51 5.31 6.34
N HIS A 43 0.76 4.84 7.54
CA HIS A 43 -0.24 4.29 8.45
C HIS A 43 -0.19 5.01 9.79
N VAL A 44 -1.22 5.78 10.11
CA VAL A 44 -1.31 6.49 11.40
C VAL A 44 -2.44 5.88 12.22
N ILE A 45 -2.12 5.47 13.44
CA ILE A 45 -3.03 4.82 14.38
C ILE A 45 -3.29 5.78 15.53
N ALA A 46 -4.56 6.13 15.76
CA ALA A 46 -4.95 7.00 16.87
C ALA A 46 -4.73 6.33 18.23
N ALA A 47 -4.57 7.12 19.26
CA ALA A 47 -4.45 6.60 20.63
C ALA A 47 -5.72 5.87 21.08
N SER A 48 -6.91 6.41 20.75
CA SER A 48 -8.20 5.78 20.98
C SER A 48 -9.22 6.20 19.90
N ASP A 49 -10.47 5.77 20.06
CA ASP A 49 -11.59 6.16 19.18
C ASP A 49 -12.31 7.42 19.63
N SER A 50 -11.80 8.14 20.64
CA SER A 50 -12.37 9.43 21.04
C SER A 50 -12.30 10.44 19.88
N ALA A 51 -13.25 11.36 19.83
CA ALA A 51 -13.26 12.41 18.79
C ALA A 51 -11.97 13.26 18.84
N GLU A 52 -11.43 13.47 20.03
CA GLU A 52 -10.19 14.21 20.23
C GLU A 52 -8.97 13.46 19.64
N ASP A 53 -8.80 12.17 19.97
CA ASP A 53 -7.69 11.37 19.46
C ASP A 53 -7.78 11.18 17.93
N GLN A 54 -9.00 11.12 17.38
CA GLN A 54 -9.20 11.08 15.93
C GLN A 54 -8.82 12.40 15.27
N ARG A 55 -9.09 13.55 15.91
CA ARG A 55 -8.65 14.87 15.44
C ARG A 55 -7.12 15.00 15.50
N VAL A 56 -6.51 14.65 16.63
CA VAL A 56 -5.06 14.65 16.84
C VAL A 56 -4.35 13.77 15.81
N LYS A 57 -4.87 12.60 15.49
CA LYS A 57 -4.33 11.73 14.42
C LYS A 57 -4.22 12.46 13.09
N LEU A 58 -5.24 13.25 12.71
CA LEU A 58 -5.20 14.02 11.46
C LEU A 58 -4.19 15.17 11.50
N GLU A 59 -4.03 15.83 12.63
CA GLU A 59 -3.00 16.87 12.81
C GLU A 59 -1.59 16.29 12.72
N VAL A 60 -1.34 15.13 13.33
CA VAL A 60 -0.07 14.40 13.20
C VAL A 60 0.19 14.02 11.75
N ARG A 61 -0.81 13.46 11.05
CA ARG A 61 -0.72 13.15 9.62
C ARG A 61 -0.26 14.37 8.82
N ASP A 62 -0.94 15.51 9.01
CA ASP A 62 -0.67 16.71 8.23
C ASP A 62 0.74 17.27 8.51
N ALA A 63 1.18 17.24 9.76
CA ALA A 63 2.53 17.64 10.14
C ALA A 63 3.60 16.74 9.52
N LEU A 64 3.37 15.43 9.51
CA LEU A 64 4.28 14.46 8.88
C LEU A 64 4.34 14.61 7.36
N LEU A 65 3.19 14.81 6.70
CA LEU A 65 3.14 15.02 5.26
C LEU A 65 3.82 16.35 4.88
N ALA A 66 3.59 17.42 5.61
CA ALA A 66 4.27 18.70 5.38
C ALA A 66 5.81 18.61 5.50
N TYR A 67 6.30 17.76 6.40
CA TYR A 67 7.73 17.49 6.55
C TYR A 67 8.29 16.60 5.44
N LEU A 68 7.57 15.52 5.07
CA LEU A 68 8.05 14.47 4.16
C LEU A 68 7.92 14.87 2.69
N THR A 69 6.80 15.52 2.27
CA THR A 69 6.54 15.80 0.86
C THR A 69 7.72 16.47 0.16
N PRO A 70 8.27 17.62 0.62
CA PRO A 70 9.38 18.28 -0.08
C PRO A 70 10.69 17.46 -0.05
N ARG A 71 10.84 16.55 0.89
CA ARG A 71 12.03 15.69 1.01
C ARG A 71 11.99 14.50 0.10
N LEU A 72 10.79 14.04 -0.24
CA LEU A 72 10.57 12.88 -1.10
C LEU A 72 10.44 13.25 -2.58
N GLU A 73 10.27 14.53 -2.92
CA GLU A 73 10.22 15.00 -4.31
C GLU A 73 11.50 14.65 -5.11
N ALA A 74 12.66 14.60 -4.44
CA ALA A 74 13.93 14.26 -5.08
C ALA A 74 14.22 12.76 -5.09
N ALA A 75 13.36 11.92 -4.49
CA ALA A 75 13.58 10.49 -4.43
C ALA A 75 13.39 9.84 -5.81
N SER A 76 14.35 9.00 -6.19
CA SER A 76 14.36 8.31 -7.49
C SER A 76 13.49 7.06 -7.55
N GLY A 77 12.89 6.65 -6.41
CA GLY A 77 12.03 5.47 -6.30
C GLY A 77 11.69 5.16 -4.85
N ALA A 78 10.84 4.15 -4.63
CA ALA A 78 10.35 3.80 -3.30
C ALA A 78 11.47 3.37 -2.33
N GLN A 79 12.53 2.75 -2.81
CA GLN A 79 13.68 2.38 -1.97
C GLN A 79 14.44 3.60 -1.48
N ASP A 80 14.66 4.59 -2.35
CA ASP A 80 15.30 5.85 -2.01
C ASP A 80 14.41 6.65 -1.05
N ALA A 81 13.11 6.75 -1.33
CA ALA A 81 12.13 7.33 -0.42
C ALA A 81 12.15 6.66 0.96
N ALA A 82 12.20 5.34 1.01
CA ALA A 82 12.30 4.60 2.27
C ALA A 82 13.60 4.90 3.02
N ALA A 83 14.73 5.06 2.32
CA ALA A 83 16.00 5.45 2.93
C ALA A 83 15.95 6.87 3.53
N VAL A 84 15.34 7.82 2.81
CA VAL A 84 15.10 9.20 3.31
C VAL A 84 14.23 9.18 4.57
N ILE A 85 13.15 8.40 4.56
CA ILE A 85 12.25 8.23 5.71
C ILE A 85 12.99 7.60 6.89
N ALA A 86 13.77 6.55 6.65
CA ALA A 86 14.56 5.87 7.68
C ALA A 86 15.56 6.82 8.36
N ALA A 87 16.26 7.63 7.56
CA ALA A 87 17.19 8.63 8.06
C ALA A 87 16.50 9.72 8.92
N ALA A 88 15.23 10.02 8.60
CA ALA A 88 14.43 11.02 9.30
C ALA A 88 13.64 10.46 10.50
N SER A 89 13.75 9.17 10.84
CA SER A 89 12.88 8.48 11.81
C SER A 89 12.80 9.20 13.19
N GLY A 90 13.93 9.67 13.72
CA GLY A 90 13.96 10.41 14.98
C GLY A 90 13.24 11.77 14.91
N GLU A 91 13.35 12.47 13.76
CA GLU A 91 12.64 13.71 13.54
C GLU A 91 11.14 13.48 13.35
N LEU A 92 10.75 12.44 12.63
CA LEU A 92 9.34 12.05 12.46
C LEU A 92 8.69 11.70 13.80
N GLN A 93 9.42 11.01 14.68
CA GLN A 93 8.93 10.73 16.02
C GLN A 93 8.73 12.03 16.82
N ARG A 94 9.69 12.93 16.78
CA ARG A 94 9.59 14.23 17.47
C ARG A 94 8.43 15.07 16.96
N ILE A 95 8.21 15.08 15.63
CA ILE A 95 7.07 15.77 15.01
C ILE A 95 5.76 15.14 15.51
N ALA A 96 5.65 13.81 15.49
CA ALA A 96 4.46 13.11 15.92
C ALA A 96 4.16 13.35 17.42
N GLU A 97 5.16 13.32 18.29
CA GLU A 97 5.03 13.62 19.71
C GLU A 97 4.63 15.07 19.96
N THR A 98 5.23 16.01 19.25
CA THR A 98 4.89 17.42 19.37
C THR A 98 3.46 17.71 18.91
N ALA A 99 3.06 17.19 17.76
CA ALA A 99 1.74 17.41 17.20
C ALA A 99 0.64 16.69 18.01
N SER A 100 0.94 15.52 18.60
CA SER A 100 -0.01 14.79 19.41
C SER A 100 -0.08 15.27 20.88
N GLY A 101 0.94 16.00 21.35
CA GLY A 101 1.08 16.33 22.78
C GLY A 101 1.31 15.11 23.67
N GLY A 102 1.66 13.94 23.11
CA GLY A 102 1.81 12.67 23.81
C GLY A 102 2.91 11.79 23.21
N SER A 103 2.98 10.55 23.67
CA SER A 103 3.94 9.59 23.14
C SER A 103 3.55 9.13 21.74
N ALA A 104 4.54 8.98 20.87
CA ALA A 104 4.39 8.39 19.54
C ALA A 104 5.48 7.33 19.32
N ARG A 105 5.19 6.33 18.49
CA ARG A 105 6.16 5.35 18.01
C ARG A 105 6.15 5.36 16.48
N VAL A 106 7.33 5.48 15.91
CA VAL A 106 7.55 5.52 14.46
C VAL A 106 8.29 4.26 14.05
N GLU A 107 7.73 3.52 13.11
CA GLU A 107 8.31 2.29 12.58
C GLU A 107 8.26 2.31 11.06
N LEU A 108 9.36 1.97 10.41
CA LEU A 108 9.40 1.72 8.97
C LEU A 108 9.64 0.23 8.75
N GLY A 109 8.74 -0.41 7.99
CA GLY A 109 8.82 -1.85 7.77
C GLY A 109 7.88 -2.35 6.69
N ARG A 110 7.80 -3.66 6.54
CA ARG A 110 6.84 -4.31 5.64
C ARG A 110 5.54 -4.58 6.40
N GLU A 111 4.42 -4.22 5.79
CA GLU A 111 3.09 -4.36 6.38
C GLU A 111 2.09 -4.86 5.34
N THR A 112 1.21 -5.77 5.75
CA THR A 112 0.14 -6.31 4.88
C THR A 112 -1.06 -5.37 4.91
N TYR A 113 -1.52 -4.99 3.73
CA TYR A 113 -2.70 -4.15 3.54
C TYR A 113 -3.78 -4.91 2.79
N PRO A 114 -5.06 -4.73 3.15
CA PRO A 114 -6.17 -5.10 2.28
C PRO A 114 -6.26 -4.15 1.09
N THR A 115 -7.06 -4.48 0.09
CA THR A 115 -7.43 -3.55 -0.97
C THR A 115 -8.02 -2.29 -0.36
N ARG A 116 -7.56 -1.13 -0.82
CA ARG A 116 -8.04 0.19 -0.36
C ARG A 116 -8.40 1.07 -1.53
N GLU A 117 -9.62 1.57 -1.48
CA GLU A 117 -10.14 2.55 -2.42
C GLU A 117 -9.89 3.96 -1.87
N TYR A 118 -9.48 4.86 -2.74
CA TYR A 118 -9.32 6.29 -2.52
C TYR A 118 -10.21 7.02 -3.54
N GLU A 119 -10.38 8.30 -3.45
CA GLU A 119 -11.28 9.06 -4.32
C GLU A 119 -10.96 8.92 -5.81
N THR A 120 -9.68 8.82 -6.17
CA THR A 120 -9.21 8.82 -7.57
C THR A 120 -8.47 7.54 -7.97
N PHE A 121 -8.19 6.64 -7.04
CA PHE A 121 -7.45 5.41 -7.31
C PHE A 121 -7.74 4.34 -6.26
N SER A 122 -7.39 3.09 -6.57
CA SER A 122 -7.42 1.99 -5.61
C SER A 122 -6.06 1.28 -5.55
N LEU A 123 -5.68 0.80 -4.38
CA LEU A 123 -4.48 -0.02 -4.23
C LEU A 123 -4.88 -1.45 -3.88
N PRO A 124 -4.36 -2.45 -4.60
CA PRO A 124 -4.65 -3.85 -4.34
C PRO A 124 -4.11 -4.29 -2.97
N ALA A 125 -4.68 -5.37 -2.44
CA ALA A 125 -4.14 -6.04 -1.27
C ALA A 125 -2.70 -6.47 -1.53
N GLY A 126 -1.83 -6.37 -0.52
CA GLY A 126 -0.42 -6.74 -0.70
C GLY A 126 0.45 -6.39 0.49
N VAL A 127 1.74 -6.73 0.38
CA VAL A 127 2.75 -6.37 1.38
C VAL A 127 3.52 -5.16 0.86
N TYR A 128 3.35 -4.04 1.53
CA TYR A 128 3.95 -2.75 1.16
C TYR A 128 5.03 -2.34 2.14
N THR A 129 5.98 -1.51 1.69
CA THR A 129 6.79 -0.70 2.61
C THR A 129 5.88 0.33 3.26
N SER A 130 5.88 0.40 4.59
CA SER A 130 4.97 1.23 5.39
C SER A 130 5.72 2.01 6.45
N LEU A 131 5.47 3.31 6.49
CA LEU A 131 5.78 4.17 7.62
C LEU A 131 4.58 4.13 8.58
N ARG A 132 4.72 3.45 9.70
CA ARG A 132 3.68 3.29 10.71
C ARG A 132 3.93 4.21 11.89
N ILE A 133 2.91 4.99 12.25
CA ILE A 133 2.91 5.92 13.38
C ILE A 133 1.82 5.48 14.36
N MET A 134 2.22 5.10 15.56
CA MET A 134 1.30 4.73 16.64
C MET A 134 1.29 5.83 17.69
N LEU A 135 0.13 6.41 17.95
CA LEU A 135 -0.06 7.46 18.95
C LEU A 135 -0.56 6.84 20.25
N GLY A 136 0.08 7.19 21.35
CA GLY A 136 -0.28 6.67 22.68
C GLY A 136 -0.38 5.15 22.71
N ALA A 137 -1.55 4.62 23.07
CA ALA A 137 -1.81 3.17 23.13
C ALA A 137 -1.98 2.53 21.74
N GLY A 138 -2.19 3.30 20.68
CA GLY A 138 -2.38 2.78 19.33
C GLY A 138 -3.61 1.87 19.19
N SER A 139 -4.68 2.16 19.93
CA SER A 139 -5.89 1.31 19.99
C SER A 139 -7.08 1.89 19.23
N GLY A 140 -6.92 3.07 18.63
CA GLY A 140 -7.97 3.74 17.88
C GLY A 140 -7.95 3.43 16.38
N ARG A 141 -8.89 4.05 15.66
CA ARG A 141 -9.07 3.82 14.22
C ARG A 141 -7.86 4.28 13.41
N ASN A 142 -7.55 3.49 12.41
CA ASN A 142 -6.45 3.67 11.48
C ASN A 142 -6.75 4.75 10.43
N TRP A 143 -5.70 5.38 9.94
CA TRP A 143 -5.71 6.20 8.73
C TRP A 143 -4.59 5.74 7.81
N TRP A 144 -4.90 5.50 6.54
CA TRP A 144 -3.96 4.99 5.55
C TRP A 144 -3.85 5.92 4.35
N CYS A 145 -2.60 6.12 3.90
CA CYS A 145 -2.28 6.93 2.74
C CYS A 145 -1.08 6.37 1.98
N VAL A 146 -0.68 7.06 0.92
CA VAL A 146 0.54 6.82 0.16
C VAL A 146 1.41 8.07 0.29
N VAL A 147 2.59 7.91 0.89
CA VAL A 147 3.53 9.01 1.09
C VAL A 147 4.52 9.12 -0.08
N TYR A 148 4.78 8.01 -0.79
CA TYR A 148 5.58 7.99 -2.00
C TYR A 148 5.03 6.99 -3.02
N PRO A 149 4.79 7.40 -4.27
CA PRO A 149 4.65 8.80 -4.69
C PRO A 149 3.54 9.51 -3.91
N PRO A 150 3.48 10.86 -3.86
CA PRO A 150 2.58 11.60 -2.98
C PRO A 150 1.13 11.60 -3.49
N LEU A 151 0.53 10.42 -3.72
CA LEU A 151 -0.78 10.23 -4.34
C LEU A 151 -1.93 10.87 -3.55
N CYS A 152 -1.80 10.96 -2.24
CA CYS A 152 -2.84 11.55 -1.38
C CYS A 152 -2.82 13.08 -1.35
N THR A 153 -1.76 13.71 -1.83
CA THR A 153 -1.60 15.18 -1.83
C THR A 153 -1.57 15.76 -3.24
N SER A 154 -0.96 15.07 -4.19
CA SER A 154 -0.70 15.56 -5.55
C SER A 154 -1.46 14.80 -6.64
N GLY A 155 -2.09 13.67 -6.28
CA GLY A 155 -2.86 12.84 -7.22
C GLY A 155 -2.02 11.90 -8.09
N VAL A 156 -2.71 11.07 -8.87
CA VAL A 156 -2.10 10.02 -9.71
C VAL A 156 -1.39 10.63 -10.93
N GLU A 157 -1.93 11.70 -11.49
CA GLU A 157 -1.38 12.38 -12.67
C GLU A 157 0.04 12.87 -12.43
N THR A 158 0.29 13.51 -11.28
CA THR A 158 1.63 13.97 -10.91
C THR A 158 2.64 12.84 -10.75
N ALA A 159 2.21 11.69 -10.21
CA ALA A 159 3.07 10.52 -10.08
C ALA A 159 3.39 9.87 -11.44
N GLN A 160 2.49 9.95 -12.40
CA GLN A 160 2.70 9.50 -13.78
C GLN A 160 3.66 10.44 -14.51
N GLU A 161 3.48 11.76 -14.42
CA GLU A 161 4.37 12.75 -14.99
C GLU A 161 5.81 12.63 -14.46
N ALA A 162 5.97 12.32 -13.17
CA ALA A 162 7.27 12.06 -12.55
C ALA A 162 7.89 10.71 -12.93
N ALA A 163 7.25 9.93 -13.82
CA ALA A 163 7.68 8.59 -14.25
C ALA A 163 7.92 7.58 -13.11
N VAL A 164 7.34 7.79 -11.94
CA VAL A 164 7.39 6.87 -10.80
C VAL A 164 6.46 5.67 -11.03
N LEU A 165 5.29 5.93 -11.62
CA LEU A 165 4.32 4.92 -12.04
C LEU A 165 4.30 4.84 -13.56
N SER A 166 4.34 3.62 -14.10
CA SER A 166 4.14 3.39 -15.53
C SER A 166 2.66 3.52 -15.91
N ASP A 167 2.38 3.69 -17.21
CA ASP A 167 1.00 3.71 -17.71
C ASP A 167 0.20 2.46 -17.31
N ASP A 168 0.87 1.31 -17.25
CA ASP A 168 0.27 0.05 -16.79
C ASP A 168 -0.03 0.05 -15.29
N ASP A 169 0.81 0.69 -14.46
CA ASP A 169 0.55 0.84 -13.01
C ASP A 169 -0.63 1.78 -12.78
N VAL A 170 -0.68 2.89 -13.52
CA VAL A 170 -1.79 3.86 -13.45
C VAL A 170 -3.10 3.19 -13.84
N LYS A 171 -3.14 2.45 -14.94
CA LYS A 171 -4.33 1.66 -15.32
C LYS A 171 -4.75 0.68 -14.24
N LEU A 172 -3.78 -0.01 -13.61
CA LEU A 172 -4.07 -0.97 -12.56
C LEU A 172 -4.76 -0.34 -11.34
N ILE A 173 -4.47 0.93 -11.03
CA ILE A 173 -4.97 1.62 -9.84
C ILE A 173 -6.16 2.55 -10.13
N THR A 174 -6.39 2.98 -11.38
CA THR A 174 -7.43 3.97 -11.75
C THR A 174 -8.60 3.39 -12.55
N GLU A 175 -8.43 2.24 -13.21
CA GLU A 175 -9.55 1.62 -13.93
C GLU A 175 -10.59 1.11 -12.94
N ASP A 176 -11.82 1.58 -13.12
CA ASP A 176 -13.00 1.25 -12.34
C ASP A 176 -13.05 -0.24 -12.01
N GLY A 177 -12.81 -0.58 -10.74
CA GLY A 177 -13.12 -1.81 -10.02
C GLY A 177 -13.17 -3.19 -10.72
N GLU A 178 -13.03 -3.27 -12.03
CA GLU A 178 -13.00 -4.50 -12.83
C GLU A 178 -11.59 -5.09 -12.98
N GLY A 179 -10.55 -4.38 -12.52
CA GLY A 179 -9.18 -4.86 -12.47
C GLY A 179 -8.98 -5.82 -11.30
N TYR A 180 -9.36 -7.10 -11.48
CA TYR A 180 -8.97 -8.23 -10.62
C TYR A 180 -9.21 -8.04 -9.11
N VAL A 181 -10.47 -7.88 -8.73
CA VAL A 181 -10.93 -8.20 -7.39
C VAL A 181 -10.63 -9.68 -7.17
N CYS A 182 -9.57 -9.97 -6.45
CA CYS A 182 -9.36 -11.33 -5.94
C CYS A 182 -10.54 -11.64 -5.02
N LEU A 183 -11.53 -12.36 -5.51
CA LEU A 183 -12.79 -12.73 -4.84
C LEU A 183 -12.58 -13.53 -3.54
N LEU A 184 -11.34 -13.70 -3.08
CA LEU A 184 -11.00 -14.53 -1.92
C LEU A 184 -10.76 -13.74 -0.63
N TYR A 185 -10.87 -12.41 -0.61
CA TYR A 185 -10.67 -11.68 0.65
C TYR A 185 -11.55 -10.43 0.77
N THR A 186 -12.87 -10.64 0.89
CA THR A 186 -13.77 -9.67 1.51
C THR A 186 -13.95 -10.05 2.96
N SER A 187 -13.02 -9.69 3.83
CA SER A 187 -13.28 -9.66 5.26
C SER A 187 -13.81 -8.27 5.60
N PRO A 188 -15.03 -8.15 6.15
CA PRO A 188 -15.50 -6.88 6.66
C PRO A 188 -14.56 -6.46 7.79
N SER A 189 -14.05 -5.23 7.70
CA SER A 189 -13.33 -4.61 8.81
C SER A 189 -14.28 -4.44 9.98
N PRO A 190 -13.90 -4.84 11.21
CA PRO A 190 -14.69 -4.53 12.40
C PRO A 190 -14.75 -3.03 12.67
#